data_b188e64752e0023375b1264818320205
#
_entry.id   b188e64752e0023375b1264818320205
#
_cell.length_a   1.000
_cell.length_b   1.000
_cell.length_c   1.000
_cell.angle_alpha   90.00
_cell.angle_beta   90.00
_cell.angle_gamma   90.00
#
_symmetry.space_group_name_H-M   'P 1'
#
loop_
_entity.id
_entity.type
_entity.pdbx_description
1 polymer ?
#
loop_
_entity_poly.entity_id
_entity_poly.type
_entity_poly.pdbx_seq_one_letter_code
_entity_poly.pdbx_strand_id
1 'polypeptide(L)'
;MTSAVSDTSLLTRPDLLGPALSRVTRDDRWQQVEAELITGGKSNLTYRLRSPAGELVLRRPPSGAILTTAHDMKREVRVQRALAGTAVPVPAIVLSDDGGLLGVPCYVMTRVDGLVIRDRLPAGIADGPAERVALGNALADCLAELHAIDPASIGLADFGRPAGFVERQVRRWRTQWEASADVPVPAVDELARRLAASIPASSAVAITHGDYRLDNCIVDARDPGRLAAVLDWELSALGDPLTDLGMFLFYWESGPRTAAALVTSVPCLPGFPSGAELAGRWAERTGLPLVDLDWYRAFAHFKFAVITQGIKARVNASAMGGQDFGDLTSAVADTAEAGLALA
;
A
#
# COMPACT_ATOMS: atom_id res chain seq x y z
N MET A 1 -3.86 -20.71 24.27
CA MET A 1 -4.53 -19.40 24.20
C MET A 1 -3.96 -18.33 25.14
N THR A 2 -3.14 -18.65 26.12
CA THR A 2 -2.60 -17.71 27.12
C THR A 2 -1.35 -16.92 26.66
N SER A 3 -0.59 -17.41 25.68
CA SER A 3 0.66 -16.75 25.20
C SER A 3 0.43 -15.52 24.32
N ALA A 4 -0.60 -15.53 23.47
CA ALA A 4 -0.86 -14.42 22.52
C ALA A 4 -1.41 -13.14 23.21
N VAL A 5 -2.14 -13.29 24.30
CA VAL A 5 -2.72 -12.15 25.04
C VAL A 5 -1.65 -11.40 25.82
N SER A 6 -0.65 -12.11 26.37
CA SER A 6 0.45 -11.44 27.11
C SER A 6 1.37 -10.65 26.18
N ASP A 7 1.57 -11.10 24.94
CA ASP A 7 2.43 -10.43 23.97
C ASP A 7 1.78 -9.14 23.43
N THR A 8 0.47 -9.15 23.16
CA THR A 8 -0.27 -7.95 22.72
C THR A 8 -0.20 -6.83 23.75
N SER A 9 -0.37 -7.11 25.05
CA SER A 9 -0.34 -6.06 26.08
C SER A 9 1.05 -5.46 26.29
N LEU A 10 2.10 -6.26 26.12
CA LEU A 10 3.49 -5.78 26.16
C LEU A 10 3.80 -4.86 24.98
N LEU A 11 3.25 -5.14 23.82
CA LEU A 11 3.49 -4.38 22.59
C LEU A 11 2.65 -3.10 22.53
N THR A 12 1.45 -3.10 23.06
CA THR A 12 0.51 -1.98 22.98
C THR A 12 0.49 -1.10 24.23
N ARG A 13 0.97 -1.60 25.39
CA ARG A 13 1.05 -0.88 26.66
C ARG A 13 -0.23 -0.09 26.95
N PRO A 14 -1.39 -0.73 27.19
CA PRO A 14 -2.65 -0.03 27.48
C PRO A 14 -2.54 0.93 28.65
N ASP A 15 -1.68 0.60 29.63
CA ASP A 15 -1.34 1.42 30.80
C ASP A 15 -0.76 2.81 30.45
N LEU A 16 -0.06 2.92 29.33
CA LEU A 16 0.50 4.19 28.82
C LEU A 16 -0.39 4.80 27.73
N LEU A 17 -0.95 3.95 26.88
CA LEU A 17 -1.74 4.37 25.72
C LEU A 17 -3.08 5.01 26.15
N GLY A 18 -3.76 4.43 27.15
CA GLY A 18 -5.03 4.94 27.66
C GLY A 18 -4.95 6.39 28.15
N PRO A 19 -4.06 6.72 29.09
CA PRO A 19 -3.86 8.10 29.53
C PRO A 19 -3.44 9.07 28.41
N ALA A 20 -2.63 8.61 27.44
CA ALA A 20 -2.24 9.43 26.29
C ALA A 20 -3.44 9.74 25.39
N LEU A 21 -4.28 8.75 25.10
CA LEU A 21 -5.51 8.93 24.32
C LEU A 21 -6.52 9.82 25.07
N SER A 22 -6.76 9.59 26.37
CA SER A 22 -7.63 10.44 27.19
C SER A 22 -7.24 11.92 27.07
N ARG A 23 -5.95 12.21 27.16
CA ARG A 23 -5.43 13.59 27.07
C ARG A 23 -5.68 14.22 25.70
N VAL A 24 -5.40 13.48 24.61
CA VAL A 24 -5.50 14.00 23.24
C VAL A 24 -6.95 14.16 22.81
N THR A 25 -7.80 13.21 23.16
CA THR A 25 -9.23 13.20 22.78
C THR A 25 -10.10 13.99 23.77
N ARG A 26 -9.58 14.31 24.97
CA ARG A 26 -10.31 14.90 26.09
C ARG A 26 -11.48 14.02 26.54
N ASP A 27 -11.28 12.69 26.54
CA ASP A 27 -12.29 11.71 26.90
C ASP A 27 -11.66 10.60 27.75
N ASP A 28 -11.96 10.63 29.07
CA ASP A 28 -11.37 9.69 30.04
C ASP A 28 -11.82 8.25 29.87
N ARG A 29 -12.86 7.99 29.06
CA ARG A 29 -13.27 6.64 28.74
C ARG A 29 -12.18 5.85 27.98
N TRP A 30 -11.21 6.54 27.37
CA TRP A 30 -10.03 5.91 26.75
C TRP A 30 -9.06 5.28 27.75
N GLN A 31 -9.13 5.60 29.03
CA GLN A 31 -8.32 4.91 30.05
C GLN A 31 -8.60 3.40 30.13
N GLN A 32 -9.76 2.96 29.67
CA GLN A 32 -10.14 1.54 29.60
C GLN A 32 -9.90 0.97 28.21
N VAL A 33 -8.79 1.33 27.56
CA VAL A 33 -8.47 0.85 26.22
C VAL A 33 -8.01 -0.59 26.22
N GLU A 34 -8.58 -1.38 25.32
CA GLU A 34 -8.15 -2.76 24.98
C GLU A 34 -7.59 -2.77 23.56
N ALA A 35 -6.60 -3.62 23.31
CA ALA A 35 -5.97 -3.75 22.00
C ALA A 35 -6.09 -5.17 21.46
N GLU A 36 -6.54 -5.30 20.22
CA GLU A 36 -6.68 -6.54 19.47
C GLU A 36 -5.88 -6.47 18.17
N LEU A 37 -5.00 -7.46 17.92
CA LEU A 37 -4.20 -7.49 16.68
C LEU A 37 -5.11 -7.69 15.46
N ILE A 38 -5.00 -6.81 14.47
CA ILE A 38 -5.61 -6.99 13.16
C ILE A 38 -4.64 -7.82 12.31
N THR A 39 -5.04 -9.06 12.01
CA THR A 39 -4.24 -9.99 11.22
C THR A 39 -4.26 -9.61 9.73
N GLY A 40 -3.16 -9.90 9.00
CA GLY A 40 -3.05 -9.72 7.54
C GLY A 40 -2.19 -8.54 7.10
N GLY A 41 -1.61 -7.75 8.00
CA GLY A 41 -0.54 -6.79 7.69
C GLY A 41 0.80 -7.51 7.44
N LYS A 42 1.56 -7.09 6.41
CA LYS A 42 2.83 -7.74 6.01
C LYS A 42 4.08 -7.00 6.50
N SER A 43 3.95 -5.73 6.88
CA SER A 43 5.06 -4.85 7.26
C SER A 43 4.95 -4.35 8.70
N ASN A 44 3.91 -3.61 9.04
CA ASN A 44 3.67 -3.03 10.34
C ASN A 44 2.60 -3.78 11.12
N LEU A 45 2.71 -3.79 12.46
CA LEU A 45 1.66 -4.32 13.34
C LEU A 45 0.54 -3.30 13.46
N THR A 46 -0.68 -3.75 13.22
CA THR A 46 -1.90 -2.94 13.30
C THR A 46 -2.83 -3.52 14.35
N TYR A 47 -3.27 -2.69 15.29
CA TYR A 47 -4.16 -3.12 16.38
C TYR A 47 -5.44 -2.30 16.34
N ARG A 48 -6.57 -2.97 16.53
CA ARG A 48 -7.82 -2.32 16.89
C ARG A 48 -7.76 -1.95 18.36
N LEU A 49 -8.04 -0.70 18.66
CA LEU A 49 -8.20 -0.18 20.02
C LEU A 49 -9.68 -0.02 20.31
N ARG A 50 -10.16 -0.60 21.39
CA ARG A 50 -11.54 -0.49 21.84
C ARG A 50 -11.60 0.13 23.23
N SER A 51 -12.58 1.00 23.46
CA SER A 51 -12.90 1.57 24.77
C SER A 51 -14.38 1.95 24.81
N PRO A 52 -14.94 2.33 25.98
CA PRO A 52 -16.28 2.90 26.04
C PRO A 52 -16.45 4.21 25.24
N ALA A 53 -15.35 4.87 24.81
CA ALA A 53 -15.36 6.04 23.97
C ALA A 53 -15.52 5.71 22.48
N GLY A 54 -15.29 4.45 22.06
CA GLY A 54 -15.37 4.01 20.68
C GLY A 54 -14.16 3.16 20.24
N GLU A 55 -13.86 3.22 18.95
CA GLU A 55 -12.78 2.44 18.34
C GLU A 55 -11.78 3.33 17.59
N LEU A 56 -10.49 3.00 17.74
CA LEU A 56 -9.37 3.59 17.00
C LEU A 56 -8.47 2.47 16.47
N VAL A 57 -7.46 2.86 15.70
CA VAL A 57 -6.46 1.92 15.15
C VAL A 57 -5.07 2.41 15.52
N LEU A 58 -4.28 1.56 16.18
CA LEU A 58 -2.86 1.77 16.45
C LEU A 58 -2.03 1.09 15.37
N ARG A 59 -1.04 1.81 14.83
CA ARG A 59 -0.03 1.25 13.93
C ARG A 59 1.38 1.46 14.52
N ARG A 60 2.21 0.40 14.50
CA ARG A 60 3.58 0.40 15.00
C ARG A 60 4.45 -0.60 14.22
N PRO A 61 5.77 -0.42 14.17
CA PRO A 61 6.66 -1.43 13.62
C PRO A 61 6.66 -2.71 14.51
N PRO A 62 7.05 -3.88 13.97
CA PRO A 62 7.28 -5.08 14.75
C PRO A 62 8.41 -4.86 15.77
N SER A 63 8.46 -5.71 16.81
CA SER A 63 9.57 -5.71 17.77
C SER A 63 10.76 -6.47 17.17
N GLY A 64 11.98 -5.92 17.31
CA GLY A 64 13.22 -6.51 16.79
C GLY A 64 14.11 -5.48 16.10
N ALA A 65 15.16 -5.92 15.41
CA ALA A 65 16.07 -5.05 14.69
C ALA A 65 15.30 -4.28 13.59
N ILE A 66 14.99 -3.03 13.87
CA ILE A 66 14.34 -2.12 12.92
C ILE A 66 15.39 -1.77 11.87
N LEU A 67 15.20 -2.26 10.65
CA LEU A 67 15.90 -1.67 9.50
C LEU A 67 15.40 -0.22 9.40
N THR A 68 16.27 0.73 9.66
CA THR A 68 16.02 2.17 9.87
C THR A 68 15.30 2.87 8.72
N THR A 69 15.07 2.19 7.60
CA THR A 69 14.44 2.72 6.39
C THR A 69 13.10 2.09 6.03
N ALA A 70 12.72 0.98 6.68
CA ALA A 70 11.54 0.22 6.27
C ALA A 70 10.23 0.63 6.95
N HIS A 71 10.29 1.41 8.05
CA HIS A 71 9.12 1.72 8.87
C HIS A 71 9.17 3.18 9.36
N ASP A 72 9.14 4.13 8.44
CA ASP A 72 9.14 5.55 8.80
C ASP A 72 7.71 6.01 9.15
N MET A 73 7.29 5.72 10.40
CA MET A 73 6.00 6.14 10.94
C MET A 73 5.79 7.66 10.85
N LYS A 74 6.86 8.46 10.99
CA LYS A 74 6.76 9.92 10.86
C LYS A 74 6.37 10.34 9.46
N ARG A 75 6.89 9.63 8.45
CA ARG A 75 6.58 9.88 7.05
C ARG A 75 5.13 9.53 6.75
N GLU A 76 4.65 8.38 7.23
CA GLU A 76 3.23 8.00 7.09
C GLU A 76 2.30 9.02 7.75
N VAL A 77 2.60 9.42 8.98
CA VAL A 77 1.82 10.46 9.70
C VAL A 77 1.82 11.78 8.96
N ARG A 78 2.97 12.20 8.42
CA ARG A 78 3.10 13.46 7.70
C ARG A 78 2.21 13.52 6.47
N VAL A 79 2.25 12.48 5.61
CA VAL A 79 1.44 12.46 4.40
C VAL A 79 -0.05 12.35 4.71
N GLN A 80 -0.45 11.50 5.67
CA GLN A 80 -1.86 11.38 6.04
C GLN A 80 -2.42 12.69 6.63
N ARG A 81 -1.66 13.39 7.49
CA ARG A 81 -2.06 14.71 8.00
C ARG A 81 -2.20 15.75 6.89
N ALA A 82 -1.30 15.75 5.95
CA ALA A 82 -1.34 16.68 4.82
C ALA A 82 -2.54 16.41 3.88
N LEU A 83 -2.88 15.14 3.67
CA LEU A 83 -4.04 14.74 2.86
C LEU A 83 -5.38 14.93 3.58
N ALA A 84 -5.38 15.08 4.90
CA ALA A 84 -6.62 15.31 5.64
C ALA A 84 -7.31 16.59 5.18
N GLY A 85 -8.57 16.47 4.74
CA GLY A 85 -9.36 17.58 4.19
C GLY A 85 -9.21 17.80 2.68
N THR A 86 -8.42 16.97 1.98
CA THR A 86 -8.40 16.91 0.52
C THR A 86 -9.49 15.96 -0.01
N ALA A 87 -9.58 15.80 -1.34
CA ALA A 87 -10.48 14.83 -1.95
C ALA A 87 -10.05 13.37 -1.72
N VAL A 88 -8.78 13.12 -1.37
CA VAL A 88 -8.27 11.79 -1.06
C VAL A 88 -8.65 11.40 0.37
N PRO A 89 -9.50 10.40 0.56
CA PRO A 89 -9.94 10.01 1.90
C PRO A 89 -8.83 9.26 2.64
N VAL A 90 -8.50 9.73 3.83
CA VAL A 90 -7.51 9.10 4.73
C VAL A 90 -8.04 9.05 6.16
N PRO A 91 -7.67 8.04 6.97
CA PRO A 91 -7.97 8.05 8.39
C PRO A 91 -7.34 9.26 9.08
N ALA A 92 -8.08 9.91 9.98
CA ALA A 92 -7.52 11.05 10.72
C ALA A 92 -6.50 10.57 11.77
N ILE A 93 -5.34 11.21 11.84
CA ILE A 93 -4.32 10.93 12.86
C ILE A 93 -4.76 11.55 14.19
N VAL A 94 -5.01 10.72 15.19
CA VAL A 94 -5.41 11.11 16.55
C VAL A 94 -4.20 11.36 17.43
N LEU A 95 -3.21 10.47 17.39
CA LEU A 95 -1.99 10.53 18.20
C LEU A 95 -0.80 10.09 17.35
N SER A 96 0.35 10.72 17.50
CA SER A 96 1.62 10.20 16.97
C SER A 96 2.71 10.38 18.02
N ASP A 97 3.57 9.38 18.13
CA ASP A 97 4.67 9.35 19.10
C ASP A 97 5.94 8.78 18.48
N ASP A 98 7.07 9.39 18.80
CA ASP A 98 8.38 9.06 18.23
C ASP A 98 9.14 7.96 18.99
N GLY A 99 8.47 7.27 19.90
CA GLY A 99 9.03 6.17 20.69
C GLY A 99 9.04 6.41 22.19
N GLY A 100 8.59 7.57 22.66
CA GLY A 100 8.47 7.87 24.10
C GLY A 100 7.39 7.05 24.79
N LEU A 101 6.32 6.70 24.07
CA LEU A 101 5.17 6.00 24.62
C LEU A 101 5.36 4.47 24.63
N LEU A 102 5.72 3.88 23.48
CA LEU A 102 5.78 2.42 23.31
C LEU A 102 7.22 1.89 23.10
N GLY A 103 8.25 2.72 23.27
CA GLY A 103 9.64 2.36 22.99
C GLY A 103 9.98 2.28 21.50
N VAL A 104 8.99 2.46 20.62
CA VAL A 104 9.12 2.53 19.16
C VAL A 104 8.19 3.61 18.62
N PRO A 105 8.50 4.23 17.46
CA PRO A 105 7.59 5.16 16.83
C PRO A 105 6.24 4.49 16.55
N CYS A 106 5.15 5.21 16.81
CA CYS A 106 3.80 4.69 16.57
C CYS A 106 2.82 5.83 16.29
N TYR A 107 1.67 5.49 15.75
CA TYR A 107 0.56 6.43 15.66
C TYR A 107 -0.79 5.73 15.85
N VAL A 108 -1.77 6.53 16.28
CA VAL A 108 -3.16 6.13 16.38
C VAL A 108 -3.98 6.98 15.43
N MET A 109 -4.87 6.34 14.69
CA MET A 109 -5.76 6.95 13.73
C MET A 109 -7.21 6.54 13.98
N THR A 110 -8.15 7.29 13.42
CA THR A 110 -9.56 6.91 13.44
C THR A 110 -9.77 5.57 12.74
N ARG A 111 -10.65 4.74 13.31
CA ARG A 111 -11.17 3.59 12.59
C ARG A 111 -12.18 4.08 11.55
N VAL A 112 -11.97 3.70 10.30
CA VAL A 112 -12.90 4.00 9.20
C VAL A 112 -13.80 2.81 8.96
N ASP A 113 -15.11 3.05 8.91
CA ASP A 113 -16.08 2.03 8.59
C ASP A 113 -16.13 1.77 7.08
N GLY A 114 -16.23 0.50 6.71
CA GLY A 114 -16.26 0.05 5.33
C GLY A 114 -15.65 -1.33 5.17
N LEU A 115 -15.33 -1.69 3.95
CA LEU A 115 -14.89 -3.02 3.56
C LEU A 115 -13.51 -2.96 2.91
N VAL A 116 -12.58 -3.78 3.39
CA VAL A 116 -11.33 -4.08 2.69
C VAL A 116 -11.55 -5.34 1.86
N ILE A 117 -11.48 -5.19 0.53
CA ILE A 117 -11.71 -6.29 -0.42
C ILE A 117 -10.35 -6.94 -0.70
N ARG A 118 -10.18 -8.20 -0.29
CA ARG A 118 -8.94 -8.98 -0.47
C ARG A 118 -9.15 -10.12 -1.46
N ASP A 119 -9.60 -11.26 -0.99
CA ASP A 119 -9.62 -12.50 -1.79
C ASP A 119 -10.93 -12.68 -2.59
N ARG A 120 -12.00 -12.05 -2.16
CA ARG A 120 -13.34 -12.15 -2.76
C ARG A 120 -14.18 -10.91 -2.50
N LEU A 121 -15.16 -10.67 -3.35
CA LEU A 121 -16.20 -9.67 -3.08
C LEU A 121 -17.06 -10.12 -1.90
N PRO A 122 -17.27 -9.26 -0.89
CA PRO A 122 -18.30 -9.50 0.11
C PRO A 122 -19.69 -9.55 -0.54
N ALA A 123 -20.59 -10.37 -0.02
CA ALA A 123 -21.97 -10.43 -0.50
C ALA A 123 -22.66 -9.06 -0.36
N GLY A 124 -23.38 -8.64 -1.38
CA GLY A 124 -24.06 -7.34 -1.42
C GLY A 124 -23.16 -6.17 -1.86
N ILE A 125 -21.92 -6.42 -2.27
CA ILE A 125 -21.00 -5.39 -2.74
C ILE A 125 -20.48 -5.75 -4.14
N ALA A 126 -20.68 -4.83 -5.08
CA ALA A 126 -20.29 -4.99 -6.49
C ALA A 126 -20.82 -6.32 -7.10
N ASP A 127 -22.06 -6.68 -6.74
CA ASP A 127 -22.71 -7.89 -7.23
C ASP A 127 -23.00 -7.81 -8.73
N GLY A 128 -23.40 -6.62 -9.21
CA GLY A 128 -23.72 -6.37 -10.62
C GLY A 128 -22.58 -5.68 -11.40
N PRO A 129 -22.61 -5.77 -12.76
CA PRO A 129 -21.60 -5.11 -13.60
C PRO A 129 -21.50 -3.60 -13.39
N ALA A 130 -22.62 -2.91 -13.20
CA ALA A 130 -22.63 -1.46 -12.98
C ALA A 130 -21.89 -1.06 -11.68
N GLU A 131 -22.05 -1.84 -10.61
CA GLU A 131 -21.37 -1.61 -9.34
C GLU A 131 -19.87 -1.93 -9.45
N ARG A 132 -19.49 -2.95 -10.23
CA ARG A 132 -18.08 -3.27 -10.52
C ARG A 132 -17.39 -2.18 -11.31
N VAL A 133 -18.08 -1.62 -12.30
CA VAL A 133 -17.61 -0.42 -13.01
C VAL A 133 -17.47 0.77 -12.06
N ALA A 134 -18.45 1.00 -11.19
CA ALA A 134 -18.40 2.09 -10.21
C ALA A 134 -17.20 1.92 -9.26
N LEU A 135 -16.94 0.72 -8.75
CA LEU A 135 -15.81 0.42 -7.88
C LEU A 135 -14.46 0.65 -8.58
N GLY A 136 -14.30 0.14 -9.81
CA GLY A 136 -13.08 0.37 -10.60
C GLY A 136 -12.84 1.85 -10.86
N ASN A 137 -13.89 2.57 -11.24
CA ASN A 137 -13.84 4.01 -11.48
C ASN A 137 -13.49 4.79 -10.21
N ALA A 138 -14.05 4.42 -9.04
CA ALA A 138 -13.72 5.07 -7.77
C ALA A 138 -12.24 4.95 -7.41
N LEU A 139 -11.61 3.81 -7.70
CA LEU A 139 -10.17 3.62 -7.51
C LEU A 139 -9.35 4.51 -8.46
N ALA A 140 -9.69 4.52 -9.76
CA ALA A 140 -8.98 5.37 -10.73
C ALA A 140 -9.16 6.87 -10.43
N ASP A 141 -10.35 7.28 -10.02
CA ASP A 141 -10.67 8.66 -9.65
C ASP A 141 -9.87 9.11 -8.42
N CYS A 142 -9.84 8.28 -7.38
CA CYS A 142 -9.11 8.60 -6.15
C CYS A 142 -7.59 8.69 -6.40
N LEU A 143 -7.04 7.82 -7.26
CA LEU A 143 -5.64 7.92 -7.68
C LEU A 143 -5.39 9.20 -8.48
N ALA A 144 -6.30 9.58 -9.37
CA ALA A 144 -6.22 10.82 -10.12
C ALA A 144 -6.29 12.06 -9.20
N GLU A 145 -7.20 12.06 -8.21
CA GLU A 145 -7.28 13.13 -7.20
C GLU A 145 -5.97 13.26 -6.41
N LEU A 146 -5.35 12.13 -6.01
CA LEU A 146 -4.04 12.15 -5.34
C LEU A 146 -2.98 12.82 -6.21
N HIS A 147 -2.91 12.45 -7.48
CA HIS A 147 -1.90 12.94 -8.42
C HIS A 147 -2.15 14.39 -8.87
N ALA A 148 -3.38 14.90 -8.75
CA ALA A 148 -3.74 16.27 -9.06
C ALA A 148 -3.41 17.27 -7.92
N ILE A 149 -3.13 16.79 -6.71
CA ILE A 149 -2.79 17.65 -5.58
C ILE A 149 -1.41 18.26 -5.81
N ASP A 150 -1.32 19.60 -5.76
CA ASP A 150 -0.04 20.29 -5.64
C ASP A 150 0.57 20.00 -4.25
N PRO A 151 1.71 19.29 -4.17
CA PRO A 151 2.34 18.98 -2.90
C PRO A 151 2.67 20.21 -2.05
N ALA A 152 2.99 21.34 -2.67
CA ALA A 152 3.32 22.58 -1.97
C ALA A 152 2.09 23.17 -1.27
N SER A 153 0.91 23.05 -1.87
CA SER A 153 -0.34 23.58 -1.31
C SER A 153 -0.75 22.94 0.02
N ILE A 154 -0.27 21.72 0.30
CA ILE A 154 -0.57 20.96 1.52
C ILE A 154 0.66 20.71 2.40
N GLY A 155 1.74 21.48 2.21
CA GLY A 155 2.94 21.42 3.06
C GLY A 155 3.86 20.21 2.83
N LEU A 156 3.82 19.63 1.63
CA LEU A 156 4.65 18.48 1.23
C LEU A 156 5.71 18.82 0.17
N ALA A 157 6.05 20.10 -0.06
CA ALA A 157 7.05 20.49 -1.04
C ALA A 157 8.43 19.83 -0.88
N ASP A 158 8.81 19.52 0.37
CA ASP A 158 10.07 18.88 0.76
C ASP A 158 9.90 17.38 1.13
N PHE A 159 8.74 16.76 0.81
CA PHE A 159 8.43 15.37 1.15
C PHE A 159 9.29 14.34 0.41
N GLY A 160 10.05 14.74 -0.59
CA GLY A 160 10.92 13.86 -1.36
C GLY A 160 11.83 14.62 -2.32
N ARG A 161 12.49 13.84 -3.18
CA ARG A 161 13.35 14.37 -4.25
C ARG A 161 12.80 13.90 -5.59
N PRO A 162 11.94 14.68 -6.27
CA PRO A 162 11.32 14.24 -7.52
C PRO A 162 12.33 14.10 -8.67
N ALA A 163 13.33 15.01 -8.77
CA ALA A 163 14.33 14.90 -9.82
C ALA A 163 15.08 13.56 -9.79
N GLY A 164 15.11 12.84 -10.91
CA GLY A 164 15.72 11.52 -11.02
C GLY A 164 15.00 10.43 -10.19
N PHE A 165 13.70 10.60 -9.93
CA PHE A 165 12.94 9.66 -9.12
C PHE A 165 12.90 8.27 -9.76
N VAL A 166 12.55 8.19 -11.05
CA VAL A 166 12.39 6.91 -11.77
C VAL A 166 13.71 6.15 -11.82
N GLU A 167 14.83 6.82 -12.14
CA GLU A 167 16.18 6.24 -12.16
C GLU A 167 16.56 5.66 -10.79
N ARG A 168 16.23 6.39 -9.71
CA ARG A 168 16.50 5.90 -8.36
C ARG A 168 15.64 4.70 -8.01
N GLN A 169 14.39 4.64 -8.48
CA GLN A 169 13.51 3.49 -8.26
C GLN A 169 14.04 2.25 -8.99
N VAL A 170 14.42 2.37 -10.27
CA VAL A 170 15.02 1.26 -11.04
C VAL A 170 16.28 0.73 -10.33
N ARG A 171 17.19 1.63 -9.93
CA ARG A 171 18.41 1.25 -9.22
C ARG A 171 18.12 0.60 -7.87
N ARG A 172 17.19 1.15 -7.06
CA ARG A 172 16.80 0.60 -5.76
C ARG A 172 16.28 -0.83 -5.89
N TRP A 173 15.36 -1.07 -6.81
CA TRP A 173 14.76 -2.39 -6.98
C TRP A 173 15.77 -3.40 -7.56
N ARG A 174 16.67 -2.95 -8.44
CA ARG A 174 17.77 -3.77 -8.91
C ARG A 174 18.71 -4.19 -7.77
N THR A 175 19.14 -3.25 -6.93
CA THR A 175 19.97 -3.56 -5.75
C THR A 175 19.25 -4.53 -4.80
N GLN A 176 17.93 -4.39 -4.63
CA GLN A 176 17.15 -5.30 -3.80
C GLN A 176 17.05 -6.69 -4.42
N TRP A 177 16.93 -6.80 -5.74
CA TRP A 177 17.00 -8.05 -6.47
C TRP A 177 18.34 -8.74 -6.24
N GLU A 178 19.43 -8.05 -6.52
CA GLU A 178 20.81 -8.54 -6.34
C GLU A 178 21.07 -9.03 -4.91
N ALA A 179 20.47 -8.41 -3.91
CA ALA A 179 20.61 -8.77 -2.50
C ALA A 179 19.74 -9.97 -2.06
N SER A 180 18.65 -10.27 -2.78
CA SER A 180 17.68 -11.30 -2.38
C SER A 180 17.63 -12.51 -3.30
N ALA A 181 18.20 -12.44 -4.51
CA ALA A 181 18.23 -13.52 -5.48
C ALA A 181 19.00 -14.73 -4.92
N ASP A 182 18.36 -15.88 -4.87
CA ASP A 182 18.93 -17.15 -4.40
C ASP A 182 19.20 -18.14 -5.54
N VAL A 183 18.59 -17.92 -6.69
CA VAL A 183 18.79 -18.64 -7.94
C VAL A 183 18.79 -17.67 -9.12
N PRO A 184 19.47 -17.97 -10.23
CA PRO A 184 19.41 -17.17 -11.43
C PRO A 184 17.99 -17.17 -12.03
N VAL A 185 17.45 -16.00 -12.32
CA VAL A 185 16.19 -15.82 -13.08
C VAL A 185 16.46 -14.86 -14.25
N PRO A 186 16.90 -15.38 -15.42
CA PRO A 186 17.34 -14.55 -16.54
C PRO A 186 16.32 -13.51 -17.00
N ALA A 187 15.02 -13.81 -16.87
CA ALA A 187 13.94 -12.88 -17.21
C ALA A 187 13.96 -11.62 -16.36
N VAL A 188 14.27 -11.73 -15.05
CA VAL A 188 14.37 -10.57 -14.15
C VAL A 188 15.57 -9.70 -14.52
N ASP A 189 16.72 -10.33 -14.78
CA ASP A 189 17.96 -9.62 -15.13
C ASP A 189 17.82 -8.89 -16.47
N GLU A 190 17.22 -9.55 -17.47
CA GLU A 190 16.94 -8.93 -18.79
C GLU A 190 15.94 -7.79 -18.69
N LEU A 191 14.86 -7.97 -17.92
CA LEU A 191 13.87 -6.91 -17.69
C LEU A 191 14.52 -5.70 -16.99
N ALA A 192 15.33 -5.93 -15.94
CA ALA A 192 16.08 -4.87 -15.28
C ALA A 192 17.00 -4.11 -16.25
N ARG A 193 17.66 -4.83 -17.15
CA ARG A 193 18.57 -4.27 -18.16
C ARG A 193 17.80 -3.39 -19.16
N ARG A 194 16.67 -3.87 -19.70
CA ARG A 194 15.84 -3.09 -20.64
C ARG A 194 15.29 -1.84 -20.00
N LEU A 195 14.71 -1.98 -18.81
CA LEU A 195 14.17 -0.83 -18.07
C LEU A 195 15.23 0.24 -17.80
N ALA A 196 16.45 -0.16 -17.43
CA ALA A 196 17.55 0.77 -17.20
C ALA A 196 18.06 1.45 -18.48
N ALA A 197 17.89 0.81 -19.65
CA ALA A 197 18.35 1.34 -20.94
C ALA A 197 17.38 2.36 -21.56
N SER A 198 16.11 2.39 -21.15
CA SER A 198 15.03 3.17 -21.76
C SER A 198 14.18 3.94 -20.75
N ILE A 199 14.79 4.48 -19.69
CA ILE A 199 14.06 5.24 -18.66
C ILE A 199 13.37 6.44 -19.29
N PRO A 200 12.04 6.57 -19.19
CA PRO A 200 11.31 7.70 -19.75
C PRO A 200 11.61 9.02 -19.01
N ALA A 201 11.48 10.11 -19.70
CA ALA A 201 11.50 11.42 -19.07
C ALA A 201 10.21 11.59 -18.26
N SER A 202 10.33 11.93 -16.97
CA SER A 202 9.16 12.20 -16.13
C SER A 202 8.38 13.40 -16.66
N SER A 203 7.08 13.24 -16.87
CA SER A 203 6.19 14.29 -17.39
C SER A 203 5.60 15.18 -16.30
N ALA A 204 5.57 14.70 -15.05
CA ALA A 204 4.97 15.42 -13.94
C ALA A 204 5.58 14.97 -12.59
N VAL A 205 5.36 15.78 -11.56
CA VAL A 205 5.66 15.45 -10.17
C VAL A 205 4.37 15.44 -9.38
N ALA A 206 4.10 14.34 -8.72
CA ALA A 206 2.93 14.15 -7.87
C ALA A 206 3.29 13.50 -6.54
N ILE A 207 2.33 13.47 -5.61
CA ILE A 207 2.39 12.61 -4.44
C ILE A 207 2.06 11.20 -4.93
N THR A 208 3.02 10.29 -4.84
CA THR A 208 2.79 8.87 -5.16
C THR A 208 2.50 8.08 -3.89
N HIS A 209 1.59 7.12 -3.97
CA HIS A 209 1.29 6.17 -2.90
C HIS A 209 2.36 5.07 -2.81
N GLY A 210 2.79 4.57 -3.95
CA GLY A 210 3.82 3.53 -4.07
C GLY A 210 3.32 2.09 -3.98
N ASP A 211 2.11 1.85 -3.47
CA ASP A 211 1.44 0.53 -3.40
C ASP A 211 -0.09 0.68 -3.50
N TYR A 212 -0.58 1.48 -4.46
CA TYR A 212 -2.00 1.74 -4.62
C TYR A 212 -2.72 0.55 -5.23
N ARG A 213 -3.66 -0.04 -4.48
CA ARG A 213 -4.41 -1.24 -4.89
C ARG A 213 -5.68 -1.41 -4.07
N LEU A 214 -6.59 -2.26 -4.55
CA LEU A 214 -7.92 -2.48 -3.97
C LEU A 214 -7.88 -2.84 -2.47
N ASP A 215 -6.97 -3.72 -2.06
CA ASP A 215 -6.87 -4.17 -0.66
C ASP A 215 -6.15 -3.17 0.28
N ASN A 216 -5.60 -2.07 -0.28
CA ASN A 216 -5.16 -0.89 0.47
C ASN A 216 -6.23 0.22 0.50
N CYS A 217 -7.45 -0.07 0.03
CA CYS A 217 -8.58 0.86 0.09
C CYS A 217 -9.71 0.31 0.97
N ILE A 218 -10.37 1.19 1.71
CA ILE A 218 -11.64 0.88 2.37
C ILE A 218 -12.75 1.38 1.46
N VAL A 219 -13.57 0.45 0.97
CA VAL A 219 -14.75 0.74 0.16
C VAL A 219 -15.93 1.00 1.08
N ASP A 220 -16.76 2.00 0.78
CA ASP A 220 -18.00 2.25 1.51
C ASP A 220 -18.94 1.04 1.36
N ALA A 221 -19.41 0.51 2.49
CA ALA A 221 -20.26 -0.68 2.50
C ALA A 221 -21.66 -0.47 1.88
N ARG A 222 -22.05 0.79 1.62
CA ARG A 222 -23.36 1.16 1.06
C ARG A 222 -23.26 1.64 -0.38
N ASP A 223 -22.05 2.04 -0.81
CA ASP A 223 -21.81 2.59 -2.13
C ASP A 223 -20.42 2.13 -2.64
N PRO A 224 -20.36 1.09 -3.47
CA PRO A 224 -19.10 0.61 -4.02
C PRO A 224 -18.40 1.64 -4.94
N GLY A 225 -19.12 2.64 -5.42
CA GLY A 225 -18.56 3.78 -6.16
C GLY A 225 -17.84 4.81 -5.29
N ARG A 226 -17.70 4.57 -3.97
CA ARG A 226 -17.05 5.50 -3.03
C ARG A 226 -15.99 4.80 -2.18
N LEU A 227 -14.79 5.38 -2.16
CA LEU A 227 -13.76 4.98 -1.19
C LEU A 227 -13.96 5.76 0.12
N ALA A 228 -13.95 5.04 1.23
CA ALA A 228 -14.00 5.61 2.57
C ALA A 228 -12.62 5.97 3.11
N ALA A 229 -11.56 5.25 2.71
CA ALA A 229 -10.17 5.59 3.02
C ALA A 229 -9.19 4.89 2.09
N VAL A 230 -8.01 5.52 1.91
CA VAL A 230 -6.79 4.91 1.37
C VAL A 230 -5.83 4.70 2.53
N LEU A 231 -5.25 3.50 2.59
CA LEU A 231 -4.40 3.00 3.67
C LEU A 231 -2.99 2.72 3.17
N ASP A 232 -2.06 2.55 4.09
CA ASP A 232 -0.69 2.06 3.85
C ASP A 232 0.22 3.00 3.05
N TRP A 233 0.48 4.16 3.63
CA TRP A 233 1.28 5.24 3.03
C TRP A 233 2.80 5.08 3.23
N GLU A 234 3.29 3.90 3.62
CA GLU A 234 4.71 3.67 3.95
C GLU A 234 5.66 3.87 2.77
N LEU A 235 5.18 3.65 1.53
CA LEU A 235 5.95 3.81 0.30
C LEU A 235 5.73 5.16 -0.41
N SER A 236 4.93 6.05 0.19
CA SER A 236 4.58 7.34 -0.42
C SER A 236 5.82 8.22 -0.66
N ALA A 237 5.79 8.98 -1.75
CA ALA A 237 6.90 9.83 -2.15
C ALA A 237 6.42 11.01 -3.02
N LEU A 238 7.33 11.96 -3.30
CA LEU A 238 7.18 12.84 -4.46
C LEU A 238 7.88 12.19 -5.64
N GLY A 239 7.13 11.91 -6.70
CA GLY A 239 7.64 11.18 -7.85
C GLY A 239 6.78 11.30 -9.09
N ASP A 240 7.06 10.45 -10.05
CA ASP A 240 6.32 10.35 -11.29
C ASP A 240 5.00 9.60 -11.08
N PRO A 241 3.83 10.20 -11.35
CA PRO A 241 2.53 9.58 -11.14
C PRO A 241 2.30 8.32 -11.99
N LEU A 242 2.95 8.18 -13.14
CA LEU A 242 2.84 6.99 -13.97
C LEU A 242 3.45 5.75 -13.30
N THR A 243 4.34 5.91 -12.32
CA THR A 243 4.82 4.77 -11.51
C THR A 243 3.72 4.15 -10.66
N ASP A 244 2.82 4.97 -10.11
CA ASP A 244 1.66 4.50 -9.36
C ASP A 244 0.58 3.94 -10.29
N LEU A 245 0.32 4.62 -11.41
CA LEU A 245 -0.62 4.13 -12.40
C LEU A 245 -0.19 2.76 -12.94
N GLY A 246 1.07 2.59 -13.32
CA GLY A 246 1.61 1.31 -13.77
C GLY A 246 1.46 0.20 -12.72
N MET A 247 1.69 0.52 -11.44
CA MET A 247 1.52 -0.42 -10.33
C MET A 247 0.05 -0.76 -10.08
N PHE A 248 -0.83 0.22 -10.14
CA PHE A 248 -2.28 0.03 -10.03
C PHE A 248 -2.80 -0.89 -11.15
N LEU A 249 -2.40 -0.64 -12.39
CA LEU A 249 -2.79 -1.45 -13.54
C LEU A 249 -2.22 -2.89 -13.44
N PHE A 250 -0.99 -3.04 -12.95
CA PHE A 250 -0.42 -4.34 -12.65
C PHE A 250 -1.31 -5.13 -11.68
N TYR A 251 -1.69 -4.55 -10.54
CA TYR A 251 -2.57 -5.22 -9.58
C TYR A 251 -3.97 -5.47 -10.13
N TRP A 252 -4.45 -4.59 -10.98
CA TRP A 252 -5.78 -4.68 -11.58
C TRP A 252 -5.91 -5.81 -12.59
N GLU A 253 -4.88 -6.01 -13.40
CA GLU A 253 -4.87 -6.98 -14.50
C GLU A 253 -4.20 -8.32 -14.13
N SER A 254 -3.57 -8.40 -12.95
CA SER A 254 -2.90 -9.62 -12.51
C SER A 254 -3.89 -10.73 -12.23
N GLY A 255 -3.88 -11.71 -13.10
CA GLY A 255 -4.72 -12.90 -12.97
C GLY A 255 -4.17 -13.93 -11.98
N PRO A 256 -4.88 -15.07 -11.82
CA PRO A 256 -4.54 -16.11 -10.82
C PRO A 256 -3.15 -16.75 -11.01
N ARG A 257 -2.50 -16.55 -12.14
CA ARG A 257 -1.14 -17.08 -12.41
C ARG A 257 -0.02 -16.21 -11.88
N THR A 258 -0.31 -14.95 -11.58
CA THR A 258 0.71 -14.00 -11.11
C THR A 258 0.71 -13.98 -9.59
N ALA A 259 1.41 -14.92 -8.93
CA ALA A 259 1.53 -15.00 -7.47
C ALA A 259 0.18 -14.84 -6.75
N ALA A 260 -0.81 -15.69 -7.08
CA ALA A 260 -2.22 -15.61 -6.63
C ALA A 260 -2.38 -15.42 -5.10
N ALA A 261 -1.44 -15.94 -4.30
CA ALA A 261 -1.42 -15.74 -2.85
C ALA A 261 -1.00 -14.32 -2.41
N LEU A 262 -0.49 -13.48 -3.33
CA LEU A 262 0.02 -12.14 -3.03
C LEU A 262 -0.83 -11.01 -3.61
N VAL A 263 -1.60 -11.31 -4.66
CA VAL A 263 -2.43 -10.33 -5.39
C VAL A 263 -3.85 -10.85 -5.51
N THR A 264 -4.83 -9.99 -5.23
CA THR A 264 -6.24 -10.34 -5.41
C THR A 264 -6.59 -10.50 -6.89
N SER A 265 -7.38 -11.52 -7.22
CA SER A 265 -7.97 -11.71 -8.55
C SER A 265 -9.37 -11.10 -8.69
N VAL A 266 -9.86 -10.39 -7.69
CA VAL A 266 -11.20 -9.77 -7.72
C VAL A 266 -11.39 -8.87 -8.94
N PRO A 267 -10.44 -8.01 -9.35
CA PRO A 267 -10.61 -7.17 -10.54
C PRO A 267 -10.72 -7.96 -11.85
N CYS A 268 -10.31 -9.23 -11.87
CA CYS A 268 -10.44 -10.11 -13.04
C CYS A 268 -11.84 -10.71 -13.22
N LEU A 269 -12.76 -10.49 -12.27
CA LEU A 269 -14.14 -10.96 -12.39
C LEU A 269 -14.86 -10.22 -13.53
N PRO A 270 -15.78 -10.90 -14.25
CA PRO A 270 -16.53 -10.27 -15.33
C PRO A 270 -17.29 -9.00 -14.87
N GLY A 271 -17.28 -7.95 -15.68
CA GLY A 271 -18.00 -6.70 -15.41
C GLY A 271 -17.16 -5.62 -14.73
N PHE A 272 -15.92 -5.89 -14.34
CA PHE A 272 -14.97 -4.83 -14.00
C PHE A 272 -14.45 -4.14 -15.27
N PRO A 273 -14.10 -2.84 -15.21
CA PRO A 273 -13.48 -2.14 -16.34
C PRO A 273 -12.08 -2.71 -16.63
N SER A 274 -11.67 -2.63 -17.88
CA SER A 274 -10.31 -2.97 -18.29
C SER A 274 -9.27 -1.97 -17.75
N GLY A 275 -8.01 -2.37 -17.67
CA GLY A 275 -6.93 -1.45 -17.32
C GLY A 275 -6.81 -0.28 -18.29
N ALA A 276 -7.09 -0.47 -19.59
CA ALA A 276 -7.10 0.60 -20.57
C ALA A 276 -8.19 1.66 -20.30
N GLU A 277 -9.41 1.22 -19.91
CA GLU A 277 -10.49 2.14 -19.54
C GLU A 277 -10.12 2.92 -18.28
N LEU A 278 -9.52 2.28 -17.27
CA LEU A 278 -9.08 2.95 -16.04
C LEU A 278 -7.91 3.92 -16.28
N ALA A 279 -6.95 3.56 -17.13
CA ALA A 279 -5.86 4.45 -17.53
C ALA A 279 -6.39 5.67 -18.28
N GLY A 280 -7.30 5.48 -19.24
CA GLY A 280 -7.97 6.57 -19.95
C GLY A 280 -8.71 7.52 -19.00
N ARG A 281 -9.49 6.95 -18.06
CA ARG A 281 -10.19 7.74 -17.04
C ARG A 281 -9.24 8.55 -16.15
N TRP A 282 -8.15 7.94 -15.71
CA TRP A 282 -7.12 8.64 -14.95
C TRP A 282 -6.50 9.81 -15.75
N ALA A 283 -6.18 9.56 -17.03
CA ALA A 283 -5.62 10.60 -17.91
C ALA A 283 -6.59 11.76 -18.14
N GLU A 284 -7.86 11.48 -18.36
CA GLU A 284 -8.92 12.51 -18.50
C GLU A 284 -9.03 13.38 -17.24
N ARG A 285 -8.97 12.76 -16.05
CA ARG A 285 -9.13 13.49 -14.78
C ARG A 285 -7.90 14.29 -14.38
N THR A 286 -6.70 13.78 -14.68
CA THR A 286 -5.44 14.47 -14.34
C THR A 286 -5.01 15.46 -15.41
N GLY A 287 -5.45 15.31 -16.66
CA GLY A 287 -4.94 16.01 -17.82
C GLY A 287 -3.52 15.58 -18.23
N LEU A 288 -2.98 14.52 -17.61
CA LEU A 288 -1.63 14.03 -17.90
C LEU A 288 -1.64 12.98 -19.03
N PRO A 289 -0.65 13.01 -19.94
CA PRO A 289 -0.56 12.05 -21.03
C PRO A 289 -0.10 10.67 -20.52
N LEU A 290 -0.55 9.60 -21.20
CA LEU A 290 -0.12 8.22 -20.96
C LEU A 290 1.15 7.88 -21.77
N VAL A 291 2.17 8.72 -21.70
CA VAL A 291 3.43 8.52 -22.46
C VAL A 291 4.21 7.38 -21.81
N ASP A 292 4.72 6.47 -22.66
CA ASP A 292 5.53 5.31 -22.23
C ASP A 292 4.86 4.43 -21.16
N LEU A 293 3.51 4.37 -21.12
CA LEU A 293 2.77 3.62 -20.09
C LEU A 293 3.20 2.16 -20.02
N ASP A 294 3.52 1.52 -21.13
CA ASP A 294 3.98 0.12 -21.15
C ASP A 294 5.32 -0.03 -20.43
N TRP A 295 6.21 0.96 -20.51
CA TRP A 295 7.43 0.96 -19.70
C TRP A 295 7.11 0.97 -18.19
N TYR A 296 6.16 1.81 -17.75
CA TYR A 296 5.76 1.86 -16.33
C TYR A 296 5.05 0.59 -15.87
N ARG A 297 4.28 -0.05 -16.75
CA ARG A 297 3.68 -1.37 -16.49
C ARG A 297 4.77 -2.45 -16.40
N ALA A 298 5.74 -2.47 -17.30
CA ALA A 298 6.90 -3.35 -17.23
C ALA A 298 7.71 -3.14 -15.94
N PHE A 299 7.90 -1.88 -15.55
CA PHE A 299 8.55 -1.54 -14.28
C PHE A 299 7.76 -2.05 -13.06
N ALA A 300 6.43 -2.01 -13.08
CA ALA A 300 5.59 -2.57 -12.04
C ALA A 300 5.76 -4.10 -11.93
N HIS A 301 5.84 -4.82 -13.05
CA HIS A 301 6.16 -6.25 -13.09
C HIS A 301 7.53 -6.54 -12.48
N PHE A 302 8.56 -5.78 -12.86
CA PHE A 302 9.89 -5.90 -12.27
C PHE A 302 9.88 -5.69 -10.76
N LYS A 303 9.28 -4.59 -10.30
CA LYS A 303 9.14 -4.28 -8.88
C LYS A 303 8.44 -5.41 -8.12
N PHE A 304 7.34 -5.94 -8.66
CA PHE A 304 6.59 -7.00 -8.02
C PHE A 304 7.35 -8.34 -8.00
N ALA A 305 8.08 -8.69 -9.06
CA ALA A 305 8.97 -9.87 -9.07
C ALA A 305 10.02 -9.78 -7.94
N VAL A 306 10.62 -8.60 -7.73
CA VAL A 306 11.59 -8.36 -6.64
C VAL A 306 10.92 -8.44 -5.26
N ILE A 307 9.71 -7.90 -5.10
CA ILE A 307 8.93 -8.03 -3.85
C ILE A 307 8.64 -9.50 -3.56
N THR A 308 8.19 -10.27 -4.55
CA THR A 308 7.91 -11.71 -4.43
C THR A 308 9.16 -12.49 -4.02
N GLN A 309 10.32 -12.20 -4.62
CA GLN A 309 11.60 -12.78 -4.23
C GLN A 309 11.97 -12.44 -2.77
N GLY A 310 11.73 -11.22 -2.34
CA GLY A 310 11.93 -10.82 -0.94
C GLY A 310 11.01 -11.55 0.03
N ILE A 311 9.77 -11.86 -0.36
CA ILE A 311 8.85 -12.69 0.42
C ILE A 311 9.38 -14.13 0.48
N LYS A 312 9.79 -14.71 -0.67
CA LYS A 312 10.40 -16.04 -0.76
C LYS A 312 11.60 -16.18 0.19
N ALA A 313 12.49 -15.19 0.19
CA ALA A 313 13.65 -15.20 1.08
C ALA A 313 13.24 -15.24 2.57
N ARG A 314 12.20 -14.49 2.96
CA ARG A 314 11.65 -14.51 4.34
C ARG A 314 10.96 -15.82 4.68
N VAL A 315 10.23 -16.43 3.74
CA VAL A 315 9.62 -17.77 3.91
C VAL A 315 10.72 -18.81 4.15
N ASN A 316 11.77 -18.80 3.33
CA ASN A 316 12.92 -19.71 3.47
C ASN A 316 13.64 -19.53 4.82
N ALA A 317 13.68 -18.32 5.34
CA ALA A 317 14.23 -18.00 6.66
C ALA A 317 13.25 -18.29 7.83
N SER A 318 12.08 -18.90 7.56
CA SER A 318 11.02 -19.17 8.56
C SER A 318 10.49 -17.90 9.27
N ALA A 319 10.66 -16.74 8.66
CA ALA A 319 10.29 -15.45 9.22
C ALA A 319 8.83 -15.03 8.91
N MET A 320 8.04 -15.90 8.25
CA MET A 320 6.66 -15.62 7.82
C MET A 320 5.60 -16.44 8.57
N GLY A 321 5.91 -16.98 9.77
CA GLY A 321 4.93 -17.64 10.63
C GLY A 321 4.25 -18.88 10.04
N GLY A 322 4.89 -19.56 9.08
CA GLY A 322 4.36 -20.79 8.45
C GLY A 322 3.25 -20.54 7.41
N GLN A 323 3.07 -19.30 6.94
CA GLN A 323 2.13 -19.02 5.84
C GLN A 323 2.60 -19.67 4.54
N ASP A 324 1.67 -20.31 3.84
CA ASP A 324 1.89 -20.87 2.52
C ASP A 324 1.54 -19.84 1.44
N PHE A 325 2.50 -19.54 0.57
CA PHE A 325 2.35 -18.62 -0.55
C PHE A 325 2.44 -19.34 -1.92
N GLY A 326 2.44 -20.68 -1.92
CA GLY A 326 2.60 -21.48 -3.14
C GLY A 326 4.00 -21.40 -3.76
N ASP A 327 4.11 -21.66 -5.06
CA ASP A 327 5.39 -21.63 -5.78
C ASP A 327 5.82 -20.21 -6.13
N LEU A 328 6.53 -19.58 -5.17
CA LEU A 328 7.05 -18.23 -5.36
C LEU A 328 8.19 -18.17 -6.39
N THR A 329 8.86 -19.28 -6.70
CA THR A 329 9.95 -19.31 -7.69
C THR A 329 9.39 -19.12 -9.10
N SER A 330 8.39 -19.93 -9.48
CA SER A 330 7.69 -19.75 -10.75
C SER A 330 7.00 -18.40 -10.84
N ALA A 331 6.39 -17.92 -9.75
CA ALA A 331 5.75 -16.62 -9.73
C ALA A 331 6.69 -15.44 -10.02
N VAL A 332 7.95 -15.49 -9.54
CA VAL A 332 8.97 -14.49 -9.88
C VAL A 332 9.28 -14.51 -11.37
N ALA A 333 9.51 -15.69 -11.94
CA ALA A 333 9.85 -15.84 -13.37
C ALA A 333 8.68 -15.40 -14.26
N ASP A 334 7.48 -15.92 -14.03
CA ASP A 334 6.27 -15.61 -14.82
C ASP A 334 5.96 -14.10 -14.81
N THR A 335 6.13 -13.46 -13.64
CA THR A 335 5.93 -12.01 -13.51
C THR A 335 6.95 -11.24 -14.34
N ALA A 336 8.22 -11.64 -14.32
CA ALA A 336 9.25 -10.98 -15.11
C ALA A 336 9.07 -11.19 -16.61
N GLU A 337 8.68 -12.38 -17.04
CA GLU A 337 8.38 -12.69 -18.45
C GLU A 337 7.19 -11.85 -18.97
N ALA A 338 6.14 -11.70 -18.17
CA ALA A 338 5.03 -10.82 -18.52
C ALA A 338 5.49 -9.35 -18.66
N GLY A 339 6.41 -8.89 -17.80
CA GLY A 339 7.02 -7.57 -17.90
C GLY A 339 7.87 -7.40 -19.16
N LEU A 340 8.62 -8.43 -19.57
CA LEU A 340 9.43 -8.41 -20.81
C LEU A 340 8.59 -8.28 -22.09
N ALA A 341 7.34 -8.73 -22.06
CA ALA A 341 6.43 -8.58 -23.19
C ALA A 341 5.95 -7.13 -23.39
N LEU A 342 6.13 -6.26 -22.38
CA LEU A 342 5.79 -4.84 -22.40
C LEU A 342 7.00 -3.92 -22.61
N ALA A 343 8.24 -4.42 -22.38
CA ALA A 343 9.49 -3.65 -22.34
C ALA A 343 10.27 -3.66 -23.66
#